data_bce8d775664f9d7061355a1e8620f0dd
#
_entry.id   bce8d775664f9d7061355a1e8620f0dd
#
_cell.length_a   1.000
_cell.length_b   1.000
_cell.length_c   1.000
_cell.angle_alpha   90.00
_cell.angle_beta   90.00
_cell.angle_gamma   90.00
#
_symmetry.space_group_name_H-M   'P 1'
#
loop_
_entity.id
_entity.type
_entity.pdbx_description
1 polymer ?
#
loop_
_entity_poly.entity_id
_entity_poly.type
_entity_poly.pdbx_seq_one_letter_code
_entity_poly.pdbx_strand_id
1 'polypeptide(L)'
;MSASNSFETALLGLIITNVDAANVGDAAGLQNSATAGVFWISLTVSPGHTEAGDQTTNETAYTNYARQDEARNTTQWTVTNDTADNDNAIGFPTGGASGATLFGFGLGSDTSGAGNLFIIGDLTATLAVSSGITPSFAAGALDVVCA
;
A
#
# COMPACT_ATOMS: atom_id res chain seq x y z
N MET A 1 15.42 -8.71 18.89
CA MET A 1 15.16 -9.94 18.09
C MET A 1 14.59 -9.45 16.77
N SER A 2 15.14 -9.91 15.65
CA SER A 2 14.62 -9.56 14.31
C SER A 2 14.36 -10.84 13.54
N ALA A 3 13.57 -10.78 12.51
CA ALA A 3 13.39 -11.88 11.56
C ALA A 3 14.68 -12.06 10.71
N SER A 4 14.79 -13.15 9.98
CA SER A 4 15.86 -13.33 9.00
C SER A 4 15.38 -12.86 7.63
N ASN A 5 16.27 -12.37 6.77
CA ASN A 5 15.93 -11.92 5.43
C ASN A 5 15.09 -12.95 4.64
N SER A 6 15.39 -14.26 4.81
CA SER A 6 14.62 -15.30 4.13
C SER A 6 13.17 -15.40 4.61
N PHE A 7 12.92 -15.17 5.89
CA PHE A 7 11.57 -15.17 6.46
C PHE A 7 10.83 -13.88 6.07
N GLU A 8 11.50 -12.74 6.14
CA GLU A 8 10.95 -11.45 5.72
C GLU A 8 10.54 -11.47 4.24
N THR A 9 11.43 -11.96 3.36
CA THR A 9 11.13 -12.15 1.93
C THR A 9 9.93 -13.08 1.72
N ALA A 10 9.87 -14.21 2.44
CA ALA A 10 8.77 -15.15 2.33
C ALA A 10 7.43 -14.54 2.81
N LEU A 11 7.46 -13.79 3.92
CA LEU A 11 6.27 -13.13 4.46
C LEU A 11 5.75 -12.02 3.53
N LEU A 12 6.63 -11.16 3.03
CA LEU A 12 6.27 -10.13 2.04
C LEU A 12 5.78 -10.78 0.74
N GLY A 13 6.43 -11.85 0.28
CA GLY A 13 6.00 -12.63 -0.86
C GLY A 13 4.57 -13.13 -0.73
N LEU A 14 4.22 -13.69 0.42
CA LEU A 14 2.86 -14.17 0.69
C LEU A 14 1.84 -13.01 0.76
N ILE A 15 2.16 -11.94 1.47
CA ILE A 15 1.23 -10.83 1.71
C ILE A 15 1.09 -9.96 0.46
N ILE A 16 2.19 -9.54 -0.13
CA ILE A 16 2.21 -8.50 -1.18
C ILE A 16 2.06 -9.11 -2.58
N THR A 17 2.74 -10.24 -2.86
CA THR A 17 2.76 -10.84 -4.20
C THR A 17 1.95 -12.12 -4.32
N ASN A 18 1.29 -12.57 -3.24
CA ASN A 18 0.49 -13.80 -3.22
C ASN A 18 1.29 -15.06 -3.62
N VAL A 19 2.54 -15.14 -3.20
CA VAL A 19 3.44 -16.29 -3.38
C VAL A 19 3.52 -17.08 -2.08
N ASP A 20 3.50 -18.43 -2.15
CA ASP A 20 3.60 -19.29 -0.96
C ASP A 20 4.86 -19.02 -0.14
N ALA A 21 4.72 -18.98 1.19
CA ALA A 21 5.83 -18.95 2.11
C ALA A 21 6.19 -20.40 2.52
N ALA A 22 7.01 -21.07 1.73
CA ALA A 22 7.37 -22.48 1.91
C ALA A 22 8.11 -22.74 3.23
N ASN A 23 8.00 -23.98 3.74
CA ASN A 23 8.71 -24.46 4.94
C ASN A 23 8.35 -23.76 6.27
N VAL A 24 7.23 -23.05 6.33
CA VAL A 24 6.69 -22.54 7.59
C VAL A 24 5.70 -23.55 8.17
N GLY A 25 6.10 -24.27 9.21
CA GLY A 25 5.32 -25.34 9.81
C GLY A 25 5.59 -26.72 9.17
N ASP A 26 5.44 -26.83 7.87
CA ASP A 26 5.76 -28.03 7.08
C ASP A 26 6.36 -27.66 5.71
N ALA A 27 6.58 -28.66 4.85
CA ALA A 27 7.18 -28.43 3.52
C ALA A 27 6.28 -27.60 2.59
N ALA A 28 4.94 -27.66 2.74
CA ALA A 28 4.02 -26.86 1.97
C ALA A 28 4.03 -25.39 2.43
N GLY A 29 4.25 -25.16 3.72
CA GLY A 29 4.32 -23.82 4.31
C GLY A 29 2.97 -23.10 4.39
N LEU A 30 3.02 -21.78 4.43
CA LEU A 30 1.82 -20.94 4.38
C LEU A 30 1.41 -20.73 2.91
N GLN A 31 0.21 -21.19 2.58
CA GLN A 31 -0.30 -21.16 1.22
C GLN A 31 -0.84 -19.77 0.85
N ASN A 32 -0.69 -19.41 -0.40
CA ASN A 32 -1.26 -18.20 -0.98
C ASN A 32 -2.81 -18.30 -1.08
N SER A 33 -3.45 -17.20 -1.42
CA SER A 33 -4.88 -17.16 -1.73
C SER A 33 -5.13 -17.67 -3.14
N ALA A 34 -6.18 -18.47 -3.34
CA ALA A 34 -6.58 -18.96 -4.67
C ALA A 34 -6.88 -17.82 -5.66
N THR A 35 -7.33 -16.67 -5.15
CA THR A 35 -7.44 -15.41 -5.88
C THR A 35 -6.59 -14.38 -5.16
N ALA A 36 -5.65 -13.79 -5.86
CA ALA A 36 -4.67 -12.87 -5.26
C ALA A 36 -5.34 -11.63 -4.63
N GLY A 37 -6.38 -11.09 -5.26
CA GLY A 37 -7.02 -9.85 -4.85
C GLY A 37 -6.15 -8.63 -5.11
N VAL A 38 -6.55 -7.51 -4.52
CA VAL A 38 -5.88 -6.21 -4.65
C VAL A 38 -5.73 -5.55 -3.28
N PHE A 39 -4.75 -4.65 -3.15
CA PHE A 39 -4.77 -3.62 -2.12
C PHE A 39 -5.41 -2.35 -2.67
N TRP A 40 -6.20 -1.70 -1.85
CA TRP A 40 -6.72 -0.37 -2.12
C TRP A 40 -5.86 0.66 -1.41
N ILE A 41 -5.18 1.50 -2.19
CA ILE A 41 -4.25 2.51 -1.68
C ILE A 41 -5.03 3.79 -1.42
N SER A 42 -5.04 4.23 -0.16
CA SER A 42 -5.60 5.50 0.29
C SER A 42 -4.52 6.53 0.53
N LEU A 43 -4.85 7.81 0.36
CA LEU A 43 -4.00 8.95 0.71
C LEU A 43 -4.59 9.69 1.90
N THR A 44 -3.72 10.23 2.76
CA THR A 44 -4.13 10.91 3.99
C THR A 44 -3.68 12.36 4.04
N VAL A 45 -4.42 13.12 4.84
CA VAL A 45 -3.99 14.43 5.35
C VAL A 45 -3.32 14.26 6.72
N SER A 46 -2.62 15.29 7.22
CA SER A 46 -2.03 15.25 8.57
C SER A 46 -3.10 14.98 9.64
N PRO A 47 -2.82 14.11 10.61
CA PRO A 47 -1.53 13.48 10.96
C PRO A 47 -1.25 12.13 10.28
N GLY A 48 -1.99 11.72 9.26
CA GLY A 48 -1.86 10.42 8.61
C GLY A 48 -2.78 9.35 9.22
N HIS A 49 -2.69 8.13 8.71
CA HIS A 49 -3.36 6.98 9.30
C HIS A 49 -2.75 6.64 10.67
N THR A 50 -3.50 5.92 11.50
CA THR A 50 -3.03 5.42 12.79
C THR A 50 -3.22 3.89 12.85
N GLU A 51 -2.39 3.20 13.63
CA GLU A 51 -2.46 1.74 13.79
C GLU A 51 -3.81 1.24 14.33
N ALA A 52 -4.52 2.07 15.09
CA ALA A 52 -5.86 1.77 15.62
C ALA A 52 -7.00 2.27 14.72
N GLY A 53 -6.66 2.83 13.56
CA GLY A 53 -7.61 3.39 12.61
C GLY A 53 -8.08 2.38 11.55
N ASP A 54 -8.89 2.89 10.65
CA ASP A 54 -9.33 2.24 9.42
C ASP A 54 -8.96 3.09 8.20
N GLN A 55 -9.35 2.65 7.00
CA GLN A 55 -9.01 3.38 5.77
C GLN A 55 -9.64 4.78 5.67
N THR A 56 -10.64 5.12 6.49
CA THR A 56 -11.23 6.48 6.50
C THR A 56 -10.53 7.43 7.48
N THR A 57 -9.66 6.88 8.34
CA THR A 57 -8.95 7.69 9.35
C THR A 57 -8.01 8.69 8.69
N ASN A 58 -8.33 9.99 8.80
CA ASN A 58 -7.60 11.10 8.17
C ASN A 58 -7.46 10.96 6.64
N GLU A 59 -8.30 10.16 5.98
CA GLU A 59 -8.30 10.03 4.54
C GLU A 59 -8.56 11.39 3.86
N THR A 60 -7.86 11.66 2.77
CA THR A 60 -8.05 12.88 1.99
C THR A 60 -9.41 12.90 1.28
N ALA A 61 -9.90 14.09 0.98
CA ALA A 61 -11.17 14.29 0.27
C ALA A 61 -11.09 15.42 -0.79
N TYR A 62 -9.93 15.58 -1.44
CA TYR A 62 -9.86 16.55 -2.53
C TYR A 62 -10.82 16.17 -3.67
N THR A 63 -11.30 17.16 -4.43
CA THR A 63 -12.25 16.92 -5.52
C THR A 63 -11.69 15.92 -6.53
N ASN A 64 -12.46 14.88 -6.84
CA ASN A 64 -12.17 13.73 -7.69
C ASN A 64 -11.34 12.63 -7.01
N TYR A 65 -10.93 12.77 -5.75
CA TYR A 65 -10.20 11.71 -5.06
C TYR A 65 -10.92 10.37 -5.13
N ALA A 66 -10.16 9.32 -5.38
CA ALA A 66 -10.57 7.92 -5.24
C ALA A 66 -9.33 7.09 -4.90
N ARG A 67 -9.51 6.07 -4.07
CA ARG A 67 -8.47 5.07 -3.81
C ARG A 67 -8.08 4.39 -5.11
N GLN A 68 -6.83 3.92 -5.18
CA GLN A 68 -6.32 3.18 -6.34
C GLN A 68 -6.06 1.74 -5.94
N ASP A 69 -6.38 0.80 -6.83
CA ASP A 69 -6.11 -0.61 -6.61
C ASP A 69 -4.77 -1.03 -7.20
N GLU A 70 -4.06 -1.89 -6.46
CA GLU A 70 -2.87 -2.57 -6.93
C GLU A 70 -2.98 -4.08 -6.69
N ALA A 71 -2.83 -4.84 -7.76
CA ALA A 71 -2.96 -6.29 -7.71
C ALA A 71 -1.82 -6.92 -6.89
N ARG A 72 -2.16 -7.90 -6.06
CA ARG A 72 -1.21 -8.67 -5.26
C ARG A 72 -0.52 -9.74 -6.12
N ASN A 73 0.46 -9.35 -6.93
CA ASN A 73 1.19 -10.27 -7.81
C ASN A 73 2.60 -9.75 -8.12
N THR A 74 3.42 -10.61 -8.71
CA THR A 74 4.83 -10.34 -9.06
C THR A 74 5.01 -9.47 -10.32
N THR A 75 3.95 -8.97 -10.93
CA THR A 75 4.03 -7.99 -12.03
C THR A 75 3.74 -6.57 -11.56
N GLN A 76 3.20 -6.41 -10.36
CA GLN A 76 2.93 -5.12 -9.73
C GLN A 76 3.90 -4.81 -8.58
N TRP A 77 4.51 -5.86 -8.01
CA TRP A 77 5.40 -5.73 -6.86
C TRP A 77 6.63 -6.60 -7.00
N THR A 78 7.80 -6.05 -6.72
CA THR A 78 9.06 -6.78 -6.53
C THR A 78 9.38 -6.88 -5.05
N VAL A 79 9.65 -8.10 -4.56
CA VAL A 79 10.10 -8.34 -3.19
C VAL A 79 11.58 -8.65 -3.17
N THR A 80 12.37 -7.86 -2.45
CA THR A 80 13.81 -8.05 -2.28
C THR A 80 14.18 -7.93 -0.79
N ASN A 81 14.60 -9.05 -0.20
CA ASN A 81 14.88 -9.15 1.24
C ASN A 81 13.66 -8.74 2.10
N ASP A 82 13.77 -7.64 2.81
CA ASP A 82 12.79 -7.08 3.74
C ASP A 82 11.89 -6.00 3.11
N THR A 83 12.03 -5.75 1.81
CA THR A 83 11.33 -4.66 1.12
C THR A 83 10.50 -5.17 -0.06
N ALA A 84 9.31 -4.64 -0.23
CA ALA A 84 8.49 -4.80 -1.43
C ALA A 84 8.25 -3.43 -2.07
N ASP A 85 8.59 -3.30 -3.36
CA ASP A 85 8.48 -2.07 -4.15
C ASP A 85 7.38 -2.19 -5.19
N ASN A 86 6.68 -1.09 -5.51
CA ASN A 86 5.76 -1.05 -6.64
C ASN A 86 6.51 -1.02 -7.98
N ASP A 87 6.23 -1.96 -8.89
CA ASP A 87 6.90 -2.05 -10.20
C ASP A 87 6.38 -1.03 -11.21
N ASN A 88 5.15 -0.53 -11.03
CA ASN A 88 4.50 0.41 -11.93
C ASN A 88 4.11 1.69 -11.20
N ALA A 89 3.97 2.78 -11.95
CA ALA A 89 3.49 4.03 -11.36
C ALA A 89 2.01 3.91 -10.95
N ILE A 90 1.69 4.37 -9.73
CA ILE A 90 0.34 4.38 -9.17
C ILE A 90 -0.18 5.80 -9.21
N GLY A 91 -1.09 6.08 -10.14
CA GLY A 91 -1.63 7.42 -10.35
C GLY A 91 -3.00 7.60 -9.73
N PHE A 92 -3.20 8.67 -8.98
CA PHE A 92 -4.48 9.05 -8.41
C PHE A 92 -5.22 10.04 -9.31
N PRO A 93 -6.55 10.19 -9.16
CA PRO A 93 -7.30 11.17 -9.93
C PRO A 93 -6.78 12.60 -9.76
N THR A 94 -6.77 13.35 -10.85
CA THR A 94 -6.34 14.76 -10.85
C THR A 94 -7.25 15.60 -9.96
N GLY A 95 -6.64 16.42 -9.11
CA GLY A 95 -7.35 17.34 -8.21
C GLY A 95 -8.22 18.35 -8.96
N GLY A 96 -9.42 18.59 -8.43
CA GLY A 96 -10.38 19.57 -8.93
C GLY A 96 -10.40 20.86 -8.10
N ALA A 97 -11.60 21.40 -7.90
CA ALA A 97 -11.79 22.72 -7.27
C ALA A 97 -11.36 22.78 -5.79
N SER A 98 -11.58 21.70 -5.04
CA SER A 98 -11.12 21.60 -3.65
C SER A 98 -9.84 20.80 -3.59
N GLY A 99 -8.81 21.36 -3.00
CA GLY A 99 -7.50 20.72 -2.81
C GLY A 99 -7.31 20.14 -1.41
N ALA A 100 -6.17 19.50 -1.20
CA ALA A 100 -5.71 19.01 0.09
C ALA A 100 -4.18 18.99 0.14
N THR A 101 -3.60 18.94 1.34
CA THR A 101 -2.18 18.65 1.51
C THR A 101 -2.05 17.21 1.99
N LEU A 102 -1.48 16.36 1.14
CA LEU A 102 -1.26 14.95 1.42
C LEU A 102 -0.07 14.79 2.36
N PHE A 103 -0.21 13.86 3.30
CA PHE A 103 0.79 13.58 4.33
C PHE A 103 1.28 12.13 4.29
N GLY A 104 0.40 11.17 4.07
CA GLY A 104 0.71 9.75 4.11
C GLY A 104 -0.17 8.93 3.20
N PHE A 105 -0.04 7.62 3.30
CA PHE A 105 -0.82 6.64 2.56
C PHE A 105 -1.16 5.42 3.42
N GLY A 106 -2.08 4.61 2.96
CA GLY A 106 -2.40 3.31 3.54
C GLY A 106 -2.79 2.30 2.48
N LEU A 107 -2.45 1.03 2.72
CA LEU A 107 -2.90 -0.12 1.94
C LEU A 107 -3.99 -0.83 2.72
N GLY A 108 -5.14 -1.03 2.12
CA GLY A 108 -6.29 -1.65 2.80
C GLY A 108 -7.15 -2.51 1.89
N SER A 109 -8.29 -2.96 2.44
CA SER A 109 -9.15 -3.97 1.80
C SER A 109 -10.20 -3.42 0.85
N ASP A 110 -10.63 -2.16 0.99
CA ASP A 110 -11.87 -1.69 0.37
C ASP A 110 -11.68 -0.45 -0.50
N THR A 111 -12.40 -0.42 -1.61
CA THR A 111 -12.43 0.70 -2.56
C THR A 111 -12.98 1.99 -1.96
N SER A 112 -13.78 1.89 -0.89
CA SER A 112 -14.36 3.02 -0.17
C SER A 112 -14.86 2.59 1.21
N GLY A 113 -15.13 3.55 2.10
CA GLY A 113 -15.59 3.26 3.46
C GLY A 113 -14.46 2.81 4.39
N ALA A 114 -14.83 2.30 5.56
CA ALA A 114 -13.88 1.99 6.65
C ALA A 114 -12.83 0.95 6.26
N GLY A 115 -13.23 -0.18 5.74
CA GLY A 115 -12.31 -1.27 5.35
C GLY A 115 -11.33 -1.69 6.44
N ASN A 116 -10.47 -2.66 6.15
CA ASN A 116 -9.33 -2.97 6.98
C ASN A 116 -8.10 -2.23 6.46
N LEU A 117 -7.36 -1.61 7.35
CA LEU A 117 -6.09 -0.97 7.07
C LEU A 117 -4.97 -1.95 7.45
N PHE A 118 -4.12 -2.32 6.50
CA PHE A 118 -3.07 -3.32 6.70
C PHE A 118 -1.69 -2.71 6.89
N ILE A 119 -1.38 -1.68 6.08
CA ILE A 119 -0.06 -1.05 6.04
C ILE A 119 -0.28 0.45 5.96
N ILE A 120 0.50 1.19 6.72
CA ILE A 120 0.47 2.66 6.77
C ILE A 120 1.87 3.22 6.56
N GLY A 121 1.96 4.39 5.95
CA GLY A 121 3.22 5.08 5.77
C GLY A 121 3.04 6.58 5.56
N ASP A 122 4.09 7.31 5.87
CA ASP A 122 4.17 8.75 5.62
C ASP A 122 4.89 9.02 4.30
N LEU A 123 4.50 10.08 3.62
CA LEU A 123 5.24 10.58 2.47
C LEU A 123 6.55 11.21 2.93
N THR A 124 7.62 11.05 2.14
CA THR A 124 8.91 11.71 2.41
C THR A 124 8.82 13.24 2.41
N ALA A 125 7.83 13.78 1.71
CA ALA A 125 7.46 15.19 1.73
C ALA A 125 5.97 15.33 1.47
N THR A 126 5.33 16.30 2.10
CA THR A 126 3.91 16.59 1.86
C THR A 126 3.70 17.09 0.43
N LEU A 127 2.56 16.71 -0.16
CA LEU A 127 2.17 17.13 -1.51
C LEU A 127 0.88 17.96 -1.46
N ALA A 128 0.97 19.21 -1.87
CA ALA A 128 -0.22 20.04 -2.05
C ALA A 128 -0.92 19.68 -3.36
N VAL A 129 -2.13 19.15 -3.27
CA VAL A 129 -3.01 18.86 -4.41
C VAL A 129 -3.96 20.04 -4.60
N SER A 130 -4.00 20.55 -5.80
CA SER A 130 -4.95 21.59 -6.26
C SER A 130 -5.46 21.25 -7.65
N SER A 131 -6.29 22.11 -8.22
CA SER A 131 -6.81 21.88 -9.58
C SER A 131 -5.67 21.67 -10.60
N GLY A 132 -5.75 20.54 -11.31
CA GLY A 132 -4.77 20.15 -12.33
C GLY A 132 -3.56 19.36 -11.80
N ILE A 133 -3.42 19.17 -10.49
CA ILE A 133 -2.35 18.35 -9.91
C ILE A 133 -2.80 16.89 -9.83
N THR A 134 -2.01 15.98 -10.38
CA THR A 134 -2.22 14.53 -10.34
C THR A 134 -1.22 13.89 -9.38
N PRO A 135 -1.63 13.46 -8.18
CA PRO A 135 -0.74 12.73 -7.28
C PRO A 135 -0.35 11.38 -7.88
N SER A 136 0.89 10.95 -7.68
CA SER A 136 1.33 9.60 -8.07
C SER A 136 2.52 9.13 -7.27
N PHE A 137 2.62 7.82 -7.06
CA PHE A 137 3.87 7.15 -6.76
C PHE A 137 4.53 6.73 -8.07
N ALA A 138 5.77 7.07 -8.29
CA ALA A 138 6.54 6.51 -9.42
C ALA A 138 6.81 5.02 -9.18
N ALA A 139 7.21 4.29 -10.21
CA ALA A 139 7.70 2.92 -10.03
C ALA A 139 8.88 2.91 -9.05
N GLY A 140 8.86 1.99 -8.08
CA GLY A 140 9.85 1.89 -7.01
C GLY A 140 9.85 3.05 -6.01
N ALA A 141 8.73 3.76 -5.85
CA ALA A 141 8.63 4.89 -4.91
C ALA A 141 7.71 4.61 -3.70
N LEU A 142 6.99 3.51 -3.72
CA LEU A 142 6.19 3.04 -2.61
C LEU A 142 6.82 1.77 -2.07
N ASP A 143 7.52 1.89 -0.94
CA ASP A 143 8.23 0.81 -0.29
C ASP A 143 7.44 0.29 0.91
N VAL A 144 7.26 -1.03 0.97
CA VAL A 144 6.73 -1.74 2.14
C VAL A 144 7.87 -2.51 2.78
N VAL A 145 8.24 -2.14 3.99
CA VAL A 145 9.38 -2.75 4.71
C VAL A 145 8.89 -3.60 5.87
N CYS A 146 9.38 -4.84 5.94
CA CYS A 146 9.19 -5.75 7.07
C CYS A 146 10.41 -5.67 8.00
N ALA A 147 10.31 -4.88 9.08
CA ALA A 147 11.42 -4.64 10.02
C ALA A 147 11.17 -5.30 11.39
#